data_4fc801a8986aa1321d513893c1081570
#
_entry.id   4fc801a8986aa1321d513893c1081570
#
_cell.length_a   1.000
_cell.length_b   1.000
_cell.length_c   1.000
_cell.angle_alpha   90.00
_cell.angle_beta   90.00
_cell.angle_gamma   90.00
#
_symmetry.space_group_name_H-M   'P 1'
#
loop_
_entity.id
_entity.type
_entity.pdbx_description
1 polymer ?
#
loop_
_entity_poly.entity_id
_entity_poly.type
_entity_poly.pdbx_seq_one_letter_code
_entity_poly.pdbx_strand_id
1 'polypeptide(L)'
;MYQAFSIAQVFGIPVPARMTVEGFADDSHPKIPVQRDYVFRKEPLRDVLAFLGNPHGDGLYVTGPTGSGKTSLIAQIAARLNWPVHAVTCHGRLELNDLIGQFTLVEGSMQFVHGPLSQSVRDGHVLILNEIDLMDPSELAGLNDIIEGQPLVIAQNGGEVIRPHPKFRLVATGNSAGGGDPSGLYQGVLRQNLALLDRFRLIEIGYPEPELEDAVLAKTVPAIPAAIREKMIRVANEVRKLFVGGDEGPGMLSVTMSTRGLLRWASLTVAFKGAPNALEYALDRALTLRAEPEQRLAIHRIAADVFGDDWRGA
;
A
#
# COMPACT_ATOMS: atom_id res chain seq x y z
N MET A 1 -2.73 11.29 24.85
CA MET A 1 -3.30 12.63 24.60
C MET A 1 -3.48 12.79 23.10
N TYR A 2 -4.58 13.48 22.66
CA TYR A 2 -4.89 13.68 21.23
C TYR A 2 -4.84 15.17 20.91
N GLN A 3 -4.58 15.50 19.63
CA GLN A 3 -4.62 16.88 19.13
C GLN A 3 -5.30 16.92 17.75
N ALA A 4 -5.86 18.10 17.44
CA ALA A 4 -6.46 18.36 16.14
C ALA A 4 -5.40 18.90 15.16
N PHE A 5 -5.31 18.28 13.98
CA PHE A 5 -4.43 18.69 12.89
C PHE A 5 -5.24 19.36 11.79
N SER A 6 -4.79 20.50 11.27
CA SER A 6 -5.40 21.14 10.10
C SER A 6 -5.16 20.32 8.85
N ILE A 7 -6.22 19.84 8.21
CA ILE A 7 -6.12 19.01 7.00
C ILE A 7 -5.38 19.76 5.88
N ALA A 8 -5.69 21.06 5.69
CA ALA A 8 -5.02 21.87 4.66
C ALA A 8 -3.50 21.96 4.87
N GLN A 9 -3.06 22.19 6.11
CA GLN A 9 -1.65 22.37 6.43
C GLN A 9 -0.87 21.05 6.38
N VAL A 10 -1.44 19.99 6.94
CA VAL A 10 -0.75 18.71 7.11
C VAL A 10 -0.66 17.91 5.81
N PHE A 11 -1.68 18.01 4.96
CA PHE A 11 -1.73 17.23 3.70
C PHE A 11 -1.50 18.08 2.44
N GLY A 12 -1.41 19.41 2.57
CA GLY A 12 -1.15 20.31 1.44
C GLY A 12 -2.29 20.36 0.41
N ILE A 13 -3.54 20.11 0.84
CA ILE A 13 -4.71 20.11 -0.06
C ILE A 13 -5.60 21.34 0.18
N PRO A 14 -6.25 21.86 -0.88
CA PRO A 14 -7.11 23.05 -0.77
C PRO A 14 -8.46 22.68 -0.15
N VAL A 15 -8.54 22.79 1.19
CA VAL A 15 -9.77 22.64 1.96
C VAL A 15 -9.89 23.78 2.97
N PRO A 16 -11.11 24.11 3.48
CA PRO A 16 -11.28 25.14 4.49
C PRO A 16 -10.37 24.92 5.71
N ALA A 17 -9.71 25.96 6.20
CA ALA A 17 -8.74 25.88 7.31
C ALA A 17 -9.35 25.33 8.62
N ARG A 18 -10.67 25.44 8.79
CA ARG A 18 -11.42 24.87 9.93
C ARG A 18 -11.57 23.35 9.90
N MET A 19 -11.27 22.72 8.78
CA MET A 19 -11.34 21.25 8.66
C MET A 19 -10.12 20.64 9.36
N THR A 20 -10.41 19.89 10.42
CA THR A 20 -9.38 19.21 11.22
C THR A 20 -9.64 17.71 11.30
N VAL A 21 -8.59 16.99 11.61
CA VAL A 21 -8.63 15.57 11.95
C VAL A 21 -7.84 15.35 13.24
N GLU A 22 -8.32 14.46 14.09
CA GLU A 22 -7.60 14.08 15.30
C GLU A 22 -6.47 13.09 15.02
N GLY A 23 -5.35 13.29 15.70
CA GLY A 23 -4.23 12.37 15.77
C GLY A 23 -3.62 12.35 17.18
N PHE A 24 -2.47 11.73 17.34
CA PHE A 24 -1.77 11.68 18.61
C PHE A 24 -0.92 12.94 18.81
N ALA A 25 -0.88 13.43 20.04
CA ALA A 25 -0.04 14.58 20.39
C ALA A 25 1.45 14.19 20.55
N ASP A 26 1.72 12.94 20.92
CA ASP A 26 3.08 12.39 21.02
C ASP A 26 3.58 12.03 19.62
N ASP A 27 4.68 12.65 19.21
CA ASP A 27 5.37 12.42 17.94
C ASP A 27 6.64 11.55 18.09
N SER A 28 6.94 11.11 19.30
CA SER A 28 8.16 10.35 19.64
C SER A 28 7.98 8.83 19.57
N HIS A 29 6.76 8.32 19.43
CA HIS A 29 6.49 6.90 19.49
C HIS A 29 7.19 6.14 18.34
N PRO A 30 7.99 5.07 18.63
CA PRO A 30 8.85 4.41 17.64
C PRO A 30 8.09 3.70 16.51
N LYS A 31 6.79 3.49 16.66
CA LYS A 31 5.92 2.89 15.65
C LYS A 31 5.26 3.93 14.73
N ILE A 32 5.51 5.22 14.91
CA ILE A 32 5.06 6.24 13.97
C ILE A 32 5.88 6.08 12.68
N PRO A 33 5.23 5.93 11.51
CA PRO A 33 5.96 5.78 10.26
C PRO A 33 6.79 7.04 9.95
N VAL A 34 7.94 6.84 9.32
CA VAL A 34 8.77 7.97 8.89
C VAL A 34 8.01 8.80 7.85
N GLN A 35 7.87 10.09 8.13
CA GLN A 35 7.29 11.03 7.19
C GLN A 35 8.20 11.18 5.98
N ARG A 36 7.66 10.96 4.79
CA ARG A 36 8.35 11.12 3.51
C ARG A 36 7.61 12.14 2.65
N ASP A 37 8.27 12.62 1.63
CA ASP A 37 7.62 13.38 0.57
C ASP A 37 6.55 12.51 -0.08
N TYR A 38 5.32 13.00 -0.04
CA TYR A 38 4.15 12.29 -0.56
C TYR A 38 3.15 13.29 -1.13
N VAL A 39 2.63 13.02 -2.30
CA VAL A 39 1.57 13.82 -2.92
C VAL A 39 0.26 13.09 -2.74
N PHE A 40 -0.66 13.69 -1.96
CA PHE A 40 -1.93 13.08 -1.64
C PHE A 40 -2.96 13.28 -2.76
N ARG A 41 -3.60 12.19 -3.16
CA ARG A 41 -4.80 12.25 -3.99
C ARG A 41 -6.00 12.59 -3.10
N LYS A 42 -6.82 13.54 -3.56
CA LYS A 42 -7.91 14.13 -2.77
C LYS A 42 -8.93 13.07 -2.33
N GLU A 43 -9.37 12.21 -3.24
CA GLU A 43 -10.41 11.22 -2.95
C GLU A 43 -9.95 10.13 -1.99
N PRO A 44 -8.86 9.37 -2.26
CA PRO A 44 -8.39 8.38 -1.30
C PRO A 44 -8.02 8.97 0.07
N LEU A 45 -7.46 10.18 0.10
CA LEU A 45 -7.18 10.87 1.36
C LEU A 45 -8.45 11.14 2.14
N ARG A 46 -9.51 11.68 1.48
CA ARG A 46 -10.81 11.95 2.11
C ARG A 46 -11.40 10.68 2.73
N ASP A 47 -11.39 9.58 1.98
CA ASP A 47 -11.99 8.33 2.42
C ASP A 47 -11.25 7.73 3.61
N VAL A 48 -9.91 7.76 3.59
CA VAL A 48 -9.09 7.32 4.74
C VAL A 48 -9.29 8.22 5.95
N LEU A 49 -9.31 9.56 5.78
CA LEU A 49 -9.54 10.48 6.90
C LEU A 49 -10.94 10.31 7.51
N ALA A 50 -11.96 10.06 6.70
CA ALA A 50 -13.31 9.76 7.17
C ALA A 50 -13.34 8.46 8.00
N PHE A 51 -12.65 7.41 7.54
CA PHE A 51 -12.51 6.16 8.28
C PHE A 51 -11.73 6.35 9.59
N LEU A 52 -10.62 7.06 9.58
CA LEU A 52 -9.84 7.33 10.79
C LEU A 52 -10.64 8.14 11.82
N GLY A 53 -11.44 9.08 11.36
CA GLY A 53 -12.33 9.87 12.22
C GLY A 53 -13.42 9.03 12.87
N ASN A 54 -14.10 8.21 12.10
CA ASN A 54 -15.14 7.31 12.58
C ASN A 54 -15.26 6.03 11.75
N PRO A 55 -14.79 4.88 12.25
CA PRO A 55 -14.88 3.60 11.56
C PRO A 55 -16.31 3.01 11.54
N HIS A 56 -17.20 3.41 12.44
CA HIS A 56 -18.56 2.84 12.60
C HIS A 56 -18.59 1.31 12.80
N GLY A 57 -17.56 0.73 13.40
CA GLY A 57 -17.45 -0.71 13.57
C GLY A 57 -16.95 -1.45 12.33
N ASP A 58 -16.37 -0.73 11.35
CA ASP A 58 -15.78 -1.34 10.15
C ASP A 58 -14.25 -1.36 10.22
N GLY A 59 -13.63 -2.29 9.48
CA GLY A 59 -12.27 -2.16 9.00
C GLY A 59 -12.20 -1.36 7.69
N LEU A 60 -11.00 -1.06 7.22
CA LEU A 60 -10.77 -0.46 5.90
C LEU A 60 -10.01 -1.44 5.01
N TYR A 61 -10.60 -1.82 3.88
CA TYR A 61 -9.92 -2.64 2.87
C TYR A 61 -9.50 -1.76 1.69
N VAL A 62 -8.20 -1.67 1.46
CA VAL A 62 -7.60 -0.91 0.36
C VAL A 62 -7.19 -1.85 -0.75
N THR A 63 -7.89 -1.85 -1.85
CA THR A 63 -7.60 -2.68 -3.02
C THR A 63 -6.97 -1.88 -4.16
N GLY A 64 -6.43 -2.58 -5.14
CA GLY A 64 -5.86 -2.02 -6.36
C GLY A 64 -4.59 -2.71 -6.81
N PRO A 65 -4.06 -2.39 -7.99
CA PRO A 65 -2.93 -3.09 -8.58
C PRO A 65 -1.65 -2.97 -7.74
N THR A 66 -0.71 -3.90 -7.98
CA THR A 66 0.56 -3.88 -7.27
C THR A 66 1.32 -2.58 -7.51
N GLY A 67 1.89 -2.00 -6.44
CA GLY A 67 2.69 -0.77 -6.51
C GLY A 67 1.89 0.52 -6.78
N SER A 68 0.55 0.51 -6.63
CA SER A 68 -0.30 1.72 -6.71
C SER A 68 -0.20 2.64 -5.48
N GLY A 69 0.50 2.20 -4.42
CA GLY A 69 0.73 3.01 -3.23
C GLY A 69 -0.24 2.78 -2.07
N LYS A 70 -0.99 1.68 -2.05
CA LYS A 70 -1.97 1.32 -0.99
C LYS A 70 -1.43 1.52 0.43
N THR A 71 -0.40 0.76 0.79
CA THR A 71 0.24 0.85 2.13
C THR A 71 0.89 2.20 2.37
N SER A 72 1.50 2.81 1.33
CA SER A 72 2.16 4.10 1.45
C SER A 72 1.19 5.22 1.79
N LEU A 73 -0.02 5.21 1.24
CA LEU A 73 -1.07 6.18 1.57
C LEU A 73 -1.39 6.14 3.07
N ILE A 74 -1.69 4.96 3.60
CA ILE A 74 -2.04 4.79 5.02
C ILE A 74 -0.87 5.20 5.92
N ALA A 75 0.35 4.72 5.60
CA ALA A 75 1.54 5.04 6.38
C ALA A 75 1.85 6.55 6.38
N GLN A 76 1.69 7.24 5.24
CA GLN A 76 1.97 8.67 5.15
C GLN A 76 0.87 9.54 5.77
N ILE A 77 -0.37 9.07 5.83
CA ILE A 77 -1.42 9.72 6.63
C ILE A 77 -1.13 9.54 8.13
N ALA A 78 -0.85 8.31 8.56
CA ALA A 78 -0.53 8.01 9.95
C ALA A 78 0.70 8.79 10.45
N ALA A 79 1.77 8.89 9.64
CA ALA A 79 2.97 9.66 9.97
C ALA A 79 2.67 11.13 10.27
N ARG A 80 1.76 11.75 9.51
CA ARG A 80 1.39 13.17 9.68
C ARG A 80 0.42 13.42 10.82
N LEU A 81 -0.22 12.37 11.30
CA LEU A 81 -1.15 12.42 12.45
C LEU A 81 -0.51 11.85 13.71
N ASN A 82 0.79 11.56 13.70
CA ASN A 82 1.53 10.92 14.78
C ASN A 82 0.87 9.61 15.25
N TRP A 83 0.23 8.89 14.32
CA TRP A 83 -0.51 7.67 14.64
C TRP A 83 0.41 6.45 14.54
N PRO A 84 0.64 5.71 15.64
CA PRO A 84 1.49 4.52 15.59
C PRO A 84 0.88 3.43 14.72
N VAL A 85 1.72 2.73 13.96
CA VAL A 85 1.32 1.70 13.00
C VAL A 85 2.04 0.39 13.28
N HIS A 86 1.29 -0.69 13.33
CA HIS A 86 1.80 -2.05 13.24
C HIS A 86 1.49 -2.59 11.84
N ALA A 87 2.51 -2.77 11.02
CA ALA A 87 2.35 -3.32 9.67
C ALA A 87 2.85 -4.76 9.63
N VAL A 88 1.95 -5.67 9.23
CA VAL A 88 2.23 -7.08 9.05
C VAL A 88 1.98 -7.43 7.59
N THR A 89 2.90 -8.17 6.96
CA THR A 89 2.69 -8.74 5.63
C THR A 89 2.14 -10.14 5.79
N CYS A 90 0.92 -10.35 5.30
CA CYS A 90 0.25 -11.64 5.36
C CYS A 90 0.90 -12.63 4.38
N HIS A 91 0.83 -13.89 4.73
CA HIS A 91 1.28 -15.01 3.90
C HIS A 91 0.53 -16.29 4.33
N GLY A 92 0.54 -17.33 3.51
CA GLY A 92 -0.25 -18.53 3.72
C GLY A 92 0.07 -19.37 4.97
N ARG A 93 1.07 -18.98 5.78
CA ARG A 93 1.41 -19.63 7.07
C ARG A 93 1.21 -18.70 8.26
N LEU A 94 0.69 -17.50 8.05
CA LEU A 94 0.42 -16.57 9.14
C LEU A 94 -0.89 -16.99 9.82
N GLU A 95 -0.80 -17.25 11.11
CA GLU A 95 -1.96 -17.61 11.95
C GLU A 95 -2.42 -16.40 12.76
N LEU A 96 -3.69 -16.41 13.18
CA LEU A 96 -4.22 -15.35 14.04
C LEU A 96 -3.43 -15.24 15.36
N ASN A 97 -2.95 -16.35 15.88
CA ASN A 97 -2.13 -16.39 17.10
C ASN A 97 -0.83 -15.61 16.96
N ASP A 98 -0.20 -15.57 15.78
CA ASP A 98 1.00 -14.76 15.54
C ASP A 98 0.70 -13.26 15.68
N LEU A 99 -0.53 -12.87 15.35
CA LEU A 99 -1.00 -11.49 15.50
C LEU A 99 -1.36 -11.16 16.95
N ILE A 100 -1.91 -12.13 17.69
CA ILE A 100 -2.33 -11.96 19.10
C ILE A 100 -1.11 -11.92 20.02
N GLY A 101 -0.20 -12.89 19.88
CA GLY A 101 1.00 -13.00 20.70
C GLY A 101 1.32 -14.44 21.09
N GLN A 102 2.47 -14.61 21.72
CA GLN A 102 3.00 -15.93 22.04
C GLN A 102 3.80 -15.92 23.32
N PHE A 103 3.95 -17.10 23.93
CA PHE A 103 4.91 -17.28 25.01
C PHE A 103 6.34 -17.28 24.49
N THR A 104 7.19 -16.51 25.14
CA THR A 104 8.61 -16.41 24.81
C THR A 104 9.42 -16.53 26.09
N LEU A 105 10.60 -17.16 26.00
CA LEU A 105 11.52 -17.23 27.11
C LEU A 105 12.24 -15.88 27.27
N VAL A 106 11.94 -15.15 28.35
CA VAL A 106 12.54 -13.87 28.67
C VAL A 106 13.22 -14.01 30.01
N GLU A 107 14.54 -13.78 30.08
CA GLU A 107 15.34 -13.84 31.30
C GLU A 107 15.12 -15.12 32.14
N GLY A 108 14.97 -16.27 31.45
CA GLY A 108 14.81 -17.58 32.09
C GLY A 108 13.39 -17.92 32.56
N SER A 109 12.40 -17.07 32.32
CA SER A 109 10.97 -17.31 32.57
C SER A 109 10.13 -17.24 31.31
N MET A 110 9.07 -18.06 31.22
CA MET A 110 8.09 -17.99 30.14
C MET A 110 7.18 -16.79 30.37
N GLN A 111 7.19 -15.84 29.44
CA GLN A 111 6.33 -14.66 29.48
C GLN A 111 5.50 -14.58 28.20
N PHE A 112 4.24 -14.15 28.32
CA PHE A 112 3.42 -13.88 27.15
C PHE A 112 3.79 -12.50 26.57
N VAL A 113 4.20 -12.49 25.30
CA VAL A 113 4.53 -11.28 24.54
C VAL A 113 3.38 -10.97 23.60
N HIS A 114 2.74 -9.84 23.81
CA HIS A 114 1.63 -9.38 22.98
C HIS A 114 2.09 -9.10 21.54
N GLY A 115 1.37 -9.66 20.58
CA GLY A 115 1.58 -9.46 19.16
C GLY A 115 1.03 -8.13 18.67
N PRO A 116 1.18 -7.85 17.35
CA PRO A 116 0.79 -6.59 16.75
C PRO A 116 -0.72 -6.28 16.87
N LEU A 117 -1.58 -7.29 16.82
CA LEU A 117 -3.03 -7.12 16.99
C LEU A 117 -3.35 -6.69 18.42
N SER A 118 -2.88 -7.46 19.42
CA SER A 118 -3.15 -7.17 20.84
C SER A 118 -2.65 -5.78 21.24
N GLN A 119 -1.44 -5.42 20.79
CA GLN A 119 -0.89 -4.09 21.04
C GLN A 119 -1.73 -2.99 20.38
N SER A 120 -2.12 -3.17 19.10
CA SER A 120 -2.91 -2.18 18.38
C SER A 120 -4.29 -1.98 19.00
N VAL A 121 -4.95 -3.08 19.36
CA VAL A 121 -6.28 -3.07 20.01
C VAL A 121 -6.21 -2.33 21.35
N ARG A 122 -5.20 -2.62 22.18
CA ARG A 122 -5.03 -2.04 23.52
C ARG A 122 -4.68 -0.56 23.47
N ASP A 123 -3.72 -0.18 22.59
CA ASP A 123 -3.08 1.14 22.63
C ASP A 123 -3.68 2.13 21.62
N GLY A 124 -4.65 1.69 20.80
CA GLY A 124 -5.34 2.55 19.83
C GLY A 124 -4.53 2.83 18.56
N HIS A 125 -3.66 1.91 18.20
CA HIS A 125 -2.81 2.05 17.03
C HIS A 125 -3.51 1.56 15.76
N VAL A 126 -2.95 1.89 14.59
CA VAL A 126 -3.37 1.30 13.32
C VAL A 126 -2.69 -0.06 13.16
N LEU A 127 -3.46 -1.12 12.93
CA LEU A 127 -2.95 -2.39 12.43
C LEU A 127 -3.15 -2.44 10.92
N ILE A 128 -2.07 -2.59 10.16
CA ILE A 128 -2.12 -2.81 8.71
C ILE A 128 -1.79 -4.26 8.41
N LEU A 129 -2.75 -4.99 7.84
CA LEU A 129 -2.56 -6.32 7.27
C LEU A 129 -2.31 -6.17 5.76
N ASN A 130 -1.04 -6.19 5.35
CA ASN A 130 -0.69 -6.10 3.94
C ASN A 130 -0.88 -7.45 3.25
N GLU A 131 -1.43 -7.42 2.03
CA GLU A 131 -1.68 -8.61 1.22
C GLU A 131 -2.55 -9.62 1.97
N ILE A 132 -3.64 -9.15 2.59
CA ILE A 132 -4.56 -9.95 3.41
C ILE A 132 -5.14 -11.14 2.64
N ASP A 133 -5.27 -11.03 1.34
CA ASP A 133 -5.72 -12.06 0.42
C ASP A 133 -4.75 -13.26 0.27
N LEU A 134 -3.55 -13.20 0.85
CA LEU A 134 -2.64 -14.34 0.99
C LEU A 134 -2.83 -15.15 2.29
N MET A 135 -3.62 -14.64 3.24
CA MET A 135 -3.88 -15.31 4.52
C MET A 135 -5.11 -16.22 4.41
N ASP A 136 -5.09 -17.34 5.14
CA ASP A 136 -6.19 -18.29 5.15
C ASP A 136 -7.49 -17.61 5.66
N PRO A 137 -8.62 -17.72 4.93
CA PRO A 137 -9.89 -17.13 5.33
C PRO A 137 -10.41 -17.63 6.69
N SER A 138 -10.04 -18.84 7.12
CA SER A 138 -10.43 -19.37 8.42
C SER A 138 -9.74 -18.65 9.58
N GLU A 139 -8.49 -18.29 9.41
CA GLU A 139 -7.73 -17.49 10.38
C GLU A 139 -8.29 -16.07 10.50
N LEU A 140 -8.63 -15.46 9.35
CA LEU A 140 -9.18 -14.12 9.29
C LEU A 140 -10.57 -14.00 9.93
N ALA A 141 -11.33 -15.09 10.01
CA ALA A 141 -12.63 -15.09 10.67
C ALA A 141 -12.54 -14.69 12.16
N GLY A 142 -11.41 -14.94 12.82
CA GLY A 142 -11.18 -14.52 14.20
C GLY A 142 -11.03 -13.00 14.39
N LEU A 143 -10.94 -12.22 13.30
CA LEU A 143 -10.95 -10.76 13.38
C LEU A 143 -12.34 -10.13 13.43
N ASN A 144 -13.40 -10.91 13.10
CA ASN A 144 -14.76 -10.38 12.95
C ASN A 144 -15.25 -9.64 14.21
N ASP A 145 -15.13 -10.29 15.37
CA ASP A 145 -15.58 -9.71 16.64
C ASP A 145 -14.80 -8.45 17.02
N ILE A 146 -13.50 -8.44 16.73
CA ILE A 146 -12.61 -7.31 17.03
C ILE A 146 -12.94 -6.10 16.14
N ILE A 147 -13.26 -6.34 14.87
CA ILE A 147 -13.69 -5.29 13.93
C ILE A 147 -14.99 -4.64 14.44
N GLU A 148 -15.94 -5.44 14.92
CA GLU A 148 -17.21 -5.00 15.50
C GLU A 148 -17.06 -4.36 16.89
N GLY A 149 -15.83 -4.25 17.41
CA GLY A 149 -15.54 -3.61 18.70
C GLY A 149 -15.72 -4.53 19.91
N GLN A 150 -15.85 -5.86 19.71
CA GLN A 150 -15.86 -6.80 20.82
C GLN A 150 -14.47 -6.97 21.44
N PRO A 151 -14.37 -7.32 22.71
CA PRO A 151 -13.10 -7.54 23.38
C PRO A 151 -12.30 -8.71 22.77
N LEU A 152 -10.99 -8.51 22.62
CA LEU A 152 -10.06 -9.60 22.34
C LEU A 152 -9.81 -10.41 23.61
N VAL A 153 -10.13 -11.70 23.58
CA VAL A 153 -9.89 -12.64 24.69
C VAL A 153 -8.67 -13.51 24.36
N ILE A 154 -7.62 -13.43 25.14
CA ILE A 154 -6.38 -14.19 24.97
C ILE A 154 -6.40 -15.41 25.93
N ALA A 155 -6.98 -16.50 25.46
CA ALA A 155 -7.13 -17.72 26.26
C ALA A 155 -5.77 -18.26 26.75
N GLN A 156 -4.74 -18.20 25.91
CA GLN A 156 -3.39 -18.66 26.22
C GLN A 156 -2.76 -17.84 27.37
N ASN A 157 -3.13 -16.55 27.53
CA ASN A 157 -2.64 -15.70 28.61
C ASN A 157 -3.60 -15.62 29.78
N GLY A 158 -4.06 -16.77 30.28
CA GLY A 158 -4.95 -16.84 31.44
C GLY A 158 -6.34 -16.23 31.25
N GLY A 159 -6.78 -16.09 30.00
CA GLY A 159 -8.07 -15.47 29.68
C GLY A 159 -8.03 -13.93 29.74
N GLU A 160 -6.89 -13.32 29.52
CA GLU A 160 -6.76 -11.85 29.45
C GLU A 160 -7.77 -11.27 28.48
N VAL A 161 -8.45 -10.20 28.90
CA VAL A 161 -9.45 -9.51 28.08
C VAL A 161 -8.95 -8.09 27.75
N ILE A 162 -8.76 -7.82 26.46
CA ILE A 162 -8.37 -6.49 25.96
C ILE A 162 -9.57 -5.87 25.26
N ARG A 163 -10.08 -4.75 25.81
CA ARG A 163 -11.13 -3.96 25.15
C ARG A 163 -10.54 -3.08 24.07
N PRO A 164 -11.14 -3.04 22.85
CA PRO A 164 -10.63 -2.18 21.82
C PRO A 164 -10.62 -0.71 22.23
N HIS A 165 -9.48 -0.09 22.09
CA HIS A 165 -9.32 1.33 22.30
C HIS A 165 -10.11 2.12 21.23
N PRO A 166 -10.79 3.23 21.54
CA PRO A 166 -11.60 4.01 20.58
C PRO A 166 -10.84 4.47 19.32
N LYS A 167 -9.52 4.60 19.42
CA LYS A 167 -8.63 4.95 18.30
C LYS A 167 -8.04 3.74 17.55
N PHE A 168 -8.34 2.51 17.96
CA PHE A 168 -7.91 1.34 17.20
C PHE A 168 -8.50 1.37 15.77
N ARG A 169 -7.66 1.07 14.77
CA ARG A 169 -8.06 0.98 13.37
C ARG A 169 -7.43 -0.25 12.74
N LEU A 170 -8.25 -1.07 12.10
CA LEU A 170 -7.80 -2.18 11.27
C LEU A 170 -7.86 -1.78 9.80
N VAL A 171 -6.74 -1.87 9.13
CA VAL A 171 -6.61 -1.63 7.68
C VAL A 171 -6.06 -2.88 7.03
N ALA A 172 -6.72 -3.34 5.98
CA ALA A 172 -6.24 -4.41 5.12
C ALA A 172 -5.83 -3.86 3.75
N THR A 173 -4.81 -4.43 3.13
CA THR A 173 -4.50 -4.16 1.72
C THR A 173 -4.49 -5.47 0.94
N GLY A 174 -5.00 -5.43 -0.30
CA GLY A 174 -5.00 -6.57 -1.20
C GLY A 174 -4.88 -6.16 -2.67
N ASN A 175 -4.58 -7.11 -3.52
CA ASN A 175 -4.51 -6.89 -4.97
C ASN A 175 -5.84 -7.25 -5.66
N SER A 176 -6.72 -7.96 -4.95
CA SER A 176 -8.10 -8.21 -5.34
C SER A 176 -9.04 -7.61 -4.30
N ALA A 177 -10.29 -7.42 -4.63
CA ALA A 177 -11.32 -7.02 -3.66
C ALA A 177 -11.84 -8.23 -2.85
N GLY A 178 -10.98 -9.19 -2.51
CA GLY A 178 -11.34 -10.43 -1.83
C GLY A 178 -11.95 -11.50 -2.75
N GLY A 179 -12.06 -11.23 -4.05
CA GLY A 179 -12.64 -12.15 -5.05
C GLY A 179 -11.71 -13.30 -5.50
N GLY A 180 -10.48 -13.35 -5.00
CA GLY A 180 -9.43 -14.21 -5.53
C GLY A 180 -8.77 -13.61 -6.78
N ASP A 181 -7.95 -14.41 -7.45
CA ASP A 181 -7.27 -13.99 -8.70
C ASP A 181 -7.68 -14.84 -9.91
N PRO A 182 -8.75 -14.46 -10.63
CA PRO A 182 -9.14 -15.15 -11.86
C PRO A 182 -8.11 -15.03 -12.99
N SER A 183 -7.23 -14.02 -12.93
CA SER A 183 -6.22 -13.75 -13.95
C SER A 183 -4.99 -14.64 -13.83
N GLY A 184 -4.75 -15.26 -12.67
CA GLY A 184 -3.54 -16.02 -12.35
C GLY A 184 -2.26 -15.19 -12.23
N LEU A 185 -2.37 -13.86 -12.25
CA LEU A 185 -1.22 -12.95 -12.17
C LEU A 185 -0.68 -12.81 -10.73
N TYR A 186 -1.54 -13.03 -9.74
CA TYR A 186 -1.22 -12.92 -8.32
C TYR A 186 -1.26 -14.29 -7.66
N GLN A 187 -0.16 -15.03 -7.74
CA GLN A 187 -0.09 -16.38 -7.18
C GLN A 187 -0.33 -16.37 -5.66
N GLY A 188 -1.11 -17.36 -5.19
CA GLY A 188 -1.40 -17.54 -3.78
C GLY A 188 -2.53 -16.66 -3.22
N VAL A 189 -3.15 -15.82 -4.05
CA VAL A 189 -4.33 -15.02 -3.63
C VAL A 189 -5.53 -15.94 -3.45
N LEU A 190 -6.10 -15.91 -2.25
CA LEU A 190 -7.26 -16.71 -1.86
C LEU A 190 -8.54 -15.88 -1.94
N ARG A 191 -9.64 -16.55 -2.28
CA ARG A 191 -10.96 -15.94 -2.18
C ARG A 191 -11.34 -15.80 -0.71
N GLN A 192 -11.64 -14.58 -0.29
CA GLN A 192 -11.98 -14.27 1.08
C GLN A 192 -13.45 -14.53 1.41
N ASN A 193 -13.74 -14.76 2.70
CA ASN A 193 -15.09 -14.99 3.19
C ASN A 193 -15.92 -13.70 3.06
N LEU A 194 -17.12 -13.81 2.49
CA LEU A 194 -18.06 -12.70 2.34
C LEU A 194 -18.42 -12.05 3.68
N ALA A 195 -18.57 -12.84 4.74
CA ALA A 195 -18.88 -12.32 6.07
C ALA A 195 -17.76 -11.43 6.63
N LEU A 196 -16.49 -11.74 6.31
CA LEU A 196 -15.37 -10.87 6.65
C LEU A 196 -15.40 -9.59 5.80
N LEU A 197 -15.60 -9.72 4.49
CA LEU A 197 -15.59 -8.58 3.56
C LEU A 197 -16.71 -7.58 3.87
N ASP A 198 -17.86 -8.03 4.33
CA ASP A 198 -19.00 -7.18 4.75
C ASP A 198 -18.66 -6.27 5.93
N ARG A 199 -17.62 -6.59 6.69
CA ARG A 199 -17.09 -5.79 7.80
C ARG A 199 -16.04 -4.76 7.41
N PHE A 200 -15.79 -4.62 6.13
CA PHE A 200 -14.82 -3.65 5.63
C PHE A 200 -15.46 -2.61 4.71
N ARG A 201 -15.08 -1.36 4.92
CA ARG A 201 -15.23 -0.35 3.87
C ARG A 201 -14.19 -0.59 2.81
N LEU A 202 -14.62 -0.69 1.56
CA LEU A 202 -13.73 -0.90 0.44
C LEU A 202 -13.36 0.43 -0.20
N ILE A 203 -12.07 0.65 -0.42
CA ILE A 203 -11.57 1.73 -1.28
C ILE A 203 -10.65 1.15 -2.34
N GLU A 204 -10.75 1.66 -3.56
CA GLU A 204 -9.91 1.25 -4.66
C GLU A 204 -8.87 2.33 -4.97
N ILE A 205 -7.60 1.92 -5.10
CA ILE A 205 -6.49 2.81 -5.42
C ILE A 205 -5.81 2.33 -6.70
N GLY A 206 -6.16 2.94 -7.82
CA GLY A 206 -5.49 2.76 -9.10
C GLY A 206 -4.11 3.40 -9.16
N TYR A 207 -3.45 3.32 -10.30
CA TYR A 207 -2.23 4.09 -10.54
C TYR A 207 -2.53 5.60 -10.54
N PRO A 208 -1.55 6.44 -10.14
CA PRO A 208 -1.74 7.88 -10.14
C PRO A 208 -1.96 8.42 -11.56
N GLU A 209 -2.66 9.56 -11.66
CA GLU A 209 -2.78 10.31 -12.90
C GLU A 209 -1.42 10.81 -13.39
N PRO A 210 -1.23 11.00 -14.71
CA PRO A 210 0.05 11.40 -15.31
C PRO A 210 0.67 12.65 -14.67
N GLU A 211 -0.13 13.65 -14.36
CA GLU A 211 0.30 14.91 -13.75
C GLU A 211 0.86 14.68 -12.35
N LEU A 212 0.26 13.76 -11.60
CA LEU A 212 0.72 13.38 -10.28
C LEU A 212 2.01 12.57 -10.35
N GLU A 213 2.12 11.65 -11.30
CA GLU A 213 3.36 10.90 -11.51
C GLU A 213 4.51 11.81 -11.95
N ASP A 214 4.24 12.82 -12.80
CA ASP A 214 5.26 13.81 -13.16
C ASP A 214 5.73 14.61 -11.95
N ALA A 215 4.80 15.06 -11.10
CA ALA A 215 5.15 15.77 -9.87
C ALA A 215 6.03 14.91 -8.93
N VAL A 216 5.70 13.62 -8.79
CA VAL A 216 6.49 12.67 -7.99
C VAL A 216 7.87 12.44 -8.61
N LEU A 217 7.95 12.23 -9.92
CA LEU A 217 9.22 12.05 -10.65
C LEU A 217 10.10 13.30 -10.57
N ALA A 218 9.51 14.48 -10.81
CA ALA A 218 10.24 15.75 -10.73
C ALA A 218 10.87 15.99 -9.36
N LYS A 219 10.18 15.60 -8.30
CA LYS A 219 10.65 15.73 -6.92
C LYS A 219 11.69 14.68 -6.55
N THR A 220 11.50 13.44 -6.99
CA THR A 220 12.34 12.30 -6.59
C THR A 220 13.60 12.18 -7.45
N VAL A 221 13.49 12.48 -8.75
CA VAL A 221 14.59 12.37 -9.73
C VAL A 221 14.67 13.65 -10.58
N PRO A 222 15.03 14.79 -9.97
CA PRO A 222 15.02 16.10 -10.64
C PRO A 222 15.99 16.21 -11.83
N ALA A 223 16.93 15.29 -11.93
CA ALA A 223 17.89 15.25 -13.05
C ALA A 223 17.27 14.78 -14.38
N ILE A 224 16.08 14.20 -14.38
CA ILE A 224 15.37 13.81 -15.60
C ILE A 224 14.61 15.03 -16.17
N PRO A 225 14.86 15.43 -17.43
CA PRO A 225 14.12 16.52 -18.09
C PRO A 225 12.62 16.24 -18.19
N ALA A 226 11.81 17.30 -18.13
CA ALA A 226 10.34 17.17 -18.19
C ALA A 226 9.84 16.39 -19.43
N ALA A 227 10.41 16.66 -20.60
CA ALA A 227 10.05 15.93 -21.83
C ALA A 227 10.33 14.42 -21.76
N ILE A 228 11.39 14.01 -21.06
CA ILE A 228 11.73 12.60 -20.86
C ILE A 228 10.78 11.99 -19.83
N ARG A 229 10.46 12.70 -18.72
CA ARG A 229 9.49 12.21 -17.71
C ARG A 229 8.13 11.96 -18.34
N GLU A 230 7.64 12.89 -19.17
CA GLU A 230 6.37 12.73 -19.89
C GLU A 230 6.35 11.44 -20.75
N LYS A 231 7.41 11.20 -21.51
CA LYS A 231 7.55 9.99 -22.32
C LYS A 231 7.62 8.72 -21.45
N MET A 232 8.35 8.75 -20.34
CA MET A 232 8.42 7.64 -19.40
C MET A 232 7.04 7.30 -18.82
N ILE A 233 6.23 8.31 -18.45
CA ILE A 233 4.88 8.13 -17.94
C ILE A 233 3.96 7.54 -19.03
N ARG A 234 4.08 8.01 -20.27
CA ARG A 234 3.31 7.46 -21.40
C ARG A 234 3.63 5.98 -21.60
N VAL A 235 4.91 5.59 -21.62
CA VAL A 235 5.30 4.17 -21.70
C VAL A 235 4.72 3.38 -20.53
N ALA A 236 4.80 3.90 -19.31
CA ALA A 236 4.23 3.24 -18.13
C ALA A 236 2.72 2.99 -18.28
N ASN A 237 1.99 3.97 -18.79
CA ASN A 237 0.55 3.86 -18.97
C ASN A 237 0.16 2.87 -20.09
N GLU A 238 0.90 2.83 -21.19
CA GLU A 238 0.66 1.81 -22.24
C GLU A 238 0.94 0.38 -21.72
N VAL A 239 2.02 0.19 -20.97
CA VAL A 239 2.33 -1.10 -20.33
C VAL A 239 1.22 -1.51 -19.34
N ARG A 240 0.69 -0.56 -18.56
CA ARG A 240 -0.41 -0.81 -17.60
C ARG A 240 -1.70 -1.21 -18.29
N LYS A 241 -2.05 -0.56 -19.39
CA LYS A 241 -3.24 -0.93 -20.20
C LYS A 241 -3.14 -2.38 -20.68
N LEU A 242 -1.97 -2.78 -21.19
CA LEU A 242 -1.76 -4.14 -21.66
C LEU A 242 -1.69 -5.17 -20.52
N PHE A 243 -1.36 -4.76 -19.29
CA PHE A 243 -1.37 -5.64 -18.12
C PHE A 243 -2.78 -5.86 -17.59
N VAL A 244 -3.57 -4.79 -17.44
CA VAL A 244 -4.93 -4.88 -16.89
C VAL A 244 -5.88 -5.60 -17.87
N GLY A 245 -5.60 -5.50 -19.17
CA GLY A 245 -6.54 -5.92 -20.20
C GLY A 245 -7.65 -4.88 -20.42
N GLY A 246 -8.60 -5.18 -21.27
CA GLY A 246 -9.74 -4.33 -21.58
C GLY A 246 -10.99 -5.16 -21.80
N ASP A 247 -12.04 -4.53 -22.34
CA ASP A 247 -13.32 -5.19 -22.64
C ASP A 247 -13.18 -6.40 -23.60
N GLU A 248 -12.03 -6.52 -24.29
CA GLU A 248 -11.76 -7.57 -25.27
C GLU A 248 -11.03 -8.81 -24.69
N GLY A 249 -10.67 -8.84 -23.40
CA GLY A 249 -10.05 -10.01 -22.78
C GLY A 249 -8.99 -9.75 -21.70
N PRO A 250 -8.39 -10.80 -21.17
CA PRO A 250 -7.35 -10.69 -20.13
C PRO A 250 -6.11 -9.97 -20.65
N GLY A 251 -5.36 -9.36 -19.75
CA GLY A 251 -4.14 -8.63 -20.08
C GLY A 251 -3.12 -9.47 -20.89
N MET A 252 -2.46 -8.84 -21.83
CA MET A 252 -1.46 -9.46 -22.71
C MET A 252 -0.07 -9.56 -22.05
N LEU A 253 0.17 -8.81 -20.98
CA LEU A 253 1.44 -8.79 -20.26
C LEU A 253 1.29 -9.39 -18.87
N SER A 254 2.28 -10.19 -18.46
CA SER A 254 2.39 -10.70 -17.09
C SER A 254 3.14 -9.76 -16.13
N VAL A 255 3.69 -8.67 -16.65
CA VAL A 255 4.41 -7.64 -15.89
C VAL A 255 3.80 -6.26 -16.11
N THR A 256 3.84 -5.42 -15.07
CA THR A 256 3.30 -4.05 -15.11
C THR A 256 4.33 -3.04 -14.63
N MET A 257 4.23 -1.81 -15.15
CA MET A 257 5.02 -0.67 -14.69
C MET A 257 4.32 0.01 -13.52
N SER A 258 4.61 -0.43 -12.30
CA SER A 258 4.14 0.28 -11.10
C SER A 258 4.82 1.67 -10.97
N THR A 259 4.22 2.58 -10.18
CA THR A 259 4.87 3.87 -9.87
C THR A 259 6.26 3.67 -9.26
N ARG A 260 6.46 2.63 -8.43
CA ARG A 260 7.79 2.24 -7.92
C ARG A 260 8.73 1.80 -9.04
N GLY A 261 8.23 1.04 -10.02
CA GLY A 261 8.99 0.63 -11.21
C GLY A 261 9.41 1.84 -12.06
N LEU A 262 8.49 2.78 -12.28
CA LEU A 262 8.72 4.02 -13.00
C LEU A 262 9.79 4.90 -12.32
N LEU A 263 9.72 5.09 -11.02
CA LEU A 263 10.74 5.80 -10.25
C LEU A 263 12.10 5.10 -10.32
N ARG A 264 12.12 3.77 -10.28
CA ARG A 264 13.34 2.98 -10.45
C ARG A 264 13.92 3.18 -11.84
N TRP A 265 13.09 3.14 -12.88
CA TRP A 265 13.53 3.37 -14.26
C TRP A 265 14.20 4.75 -14.38
N ALA A 266 13.54 5.79 -13.92
CA ALA A 266 14.08 7.14 -13.93
C ALA A 266 15.42 7.25 -13.16
N SER A 267 15.49 6.71 -11.96
CA SER A 267 16.71 6.72 -11.14
C SER A 267 17.86 5.98 -11.79
N LEU A 268 17.59 4.82 -12.39
CA LEU A 268 18.59 4.02 -13.10
C LEU A 268 19.06 4.70 -14.40
N THR A 269 18.16 5.41 -15.10
CA THR A 269 18.54 6.20 -16.30
C THR A 269 19.59 7.25 -15.94
N VAL A 270 19.41 7.95 -14.83
CA VAL A 270 20.41 8.92 -14.34
C VAL A 270 21.70 8.23 -13.91
N ALA A 271 21.59 7.12 -13.18
CA ALA A 271 22.75 6.38 -12.69
C ALA A 271 23.61 5.81 -13.85
N PHE A 272 22.97 5.40 -14.94
CA PHE A 272 23.62 4.78 -16.10
C PHE A 272 23.76 5.73 -17.30
N LYS A 273 23.78 7.05 -17.08
CA LYS A 273 23.89 8.05 -18.17
C LYS A 273 25.09 7.87 -19.10
N GLY A 274 26.11 7.12 -18.69
CA GLY A 274 27.29 6.81 -19.51
C GLY A 274 27.19 5.49 -20.28
N ALA A 275 26.11 4.74 -20.13
CA ALA A 275 25.89 3.50 -20.86
C ALA A 275 25.34 3.78 -22.26
N PRO A 276 25.66 2.97 -23.27
CA PRO A 276 24.94 3.01 -24.53
C PRO A 276 23.45 2.79 -24.29
N ASN A 277 22.58 3.64 -24.87
CA ASN A 277 21.14 3.56 -24.67
C ASN A 277 20.72 3.49 -23.18
N ALA A 278 21.08 4.50 -22.39
CA ALA A 278 20.82 4.55 -20.95
C ALA A 278 19.35 4.32 -20.59
N LEU A 279 18.40 4.82 -21.40
CA LEU A 279 16.96 4.62 -21.23
C LEU A 279 16.56 3.14 -21.34
N GLU A 280 17.01 2.46 -22.38
CA GLU A 280 16.73 1.04 -22.61
C GLU A 280 17.40 0.17 -21.56
N TYR A 281 18.69 0.44 -21.30
CA TYR A 281 19.47 -0.27 -20.30
C TYR A 281 18.84 -0.19 -18.89
N ALA A 282 18.30 0.97 -18.52
CA ALA A 282 17.61 1.19 -17.27
C ALA A 282 16.23 0.53 -17.24
N LEU A 283 15.46 0.57 -18.35
CA LEU A 283 14.16 -0.08 -18.47
C LEU A 283 14.27 -1.59 -18.27
N ASP A 284 15.28 -2.20 -18.86
CA ASP A 284 15.56 -3.61 -18.67
C ASP A 284 15.65 -3.99 -17.20
N ARG A 285 16.44 -3.25 -16.43
CA ARG A 285 16.67 -3.51 -15.01
C ARG A 285 15.50 -3.12 -14.12
N ALA A 286 14.74 -2.15 -14.55
CA ALA A 286 13.56 -1.72 -13.81
C ALA A 286 12.38 -2.68 -14.00
N LEU A 287 12.22 -3.24 -15.21
CA LEU A 287 11.03 -4.02 -15.58
C LEU A 287 11.33 -5.24 -16.44
N THR A 288 11.92 -5.10 -17.63
CA THR A 288 11.74 -6.07 -18.70
C THR A 288 12.57 -7.35 -18.56
N LEU A 289 13.65 -7.36 -17.76
CA LEU A 289 14.42 -8.58 -17.48
C LEU A 289 13.65 -9.68 -16.76
N ARG A 290 12.50 -9.37 -16.16
CA ARG A 290 11.60 -10.34 -15.51
C ARG A 290 10.40 -10.72 -16.38
N ALA A 291 10.29 -10.14 -17.57
CA ALA A 291 9.25 -10.47 -18.54
C ALA A 291 9.73 -11.59 -19.47
N GLU A 292 8.79 -12.34 -20.01
CA GLU A 292 9.06 -13.28 -21.07
C GLU A 292 9.65 -12.58 -22.31
N PRO A 293 10.49 -13.26 -23.13
CA PRO A 293 11.17 -12.62 -24.24
C PRO A 293 10.25 -11.87 -25.21
N GLU A 294 9.08 -12.41 -25.52
CA GLU A 294 8.11 -11.77 -26.42
C GLU A 294 7.52 -10.50 -25.80
N GLN A 295 7.19 -10.55 -24.52
CA GLN A 295 6.67 -9.42 -23.77
C GLN A 295 7.74 -8.31 -23.61
N ARG A 296 8.99 -8.69 -23.39
CA ARG A 296 10.11 -7.76 -23.36
C ARG A 296 10.22 -7.00 -24.68
N LEU A 297 10.17 -7.70 -25.82
CA LEU A 297 10.18 -7.07 -27.14
C LEU A 297 8.99 -6.13 -27.35
N ALA A 298 7.81 -6.52 -26.88
CA ALA A 298 6.63 -5.67 -26.97
C ALA A 298 6.80 -4.36 -26.16
N ILE A 299 7.30 -4.44 -24.93
CA ILE A 299 7.55 -3.27 -24.08
C ILE A 299 8.64 -2.36 -24.70
N HIS A 300 9.69 -2.94 -25.27
CA HIS A 300 10.73 -2.16 -25.97
C HIS A 300 10.17 -1.45 -27.21
N ARG A 301 9.26 -2.07 -27.96
CA ARG A 301 8.58 -1.42 -29.10
C ARG A 301 7.73 -0.23 -28.62
N ILE A 302 6.94 -0.40 -27.58
CA ILE A 302 6.16 0.70 -26.98
C ILE A 302 7.10 1.85 -26.58
N ALA A 303 8.21 1.54 -25.92
CA ALA A 303 9.18 2.56 -25.53
C ALA A 303 9.80 3.26 -26.75
N ALA A 304 10.22 2.52 -27.76
CA ALA A 304 10.77 3.06 -29.00
C ALA A 304 9.75 3.95 -29.74
N ASP A 305 8.50 3.55 -29.82
CA ASP A 305 7.42 4.31 -30.47
C ASP A 305 7.15 5.64 -29.73
N VAL A 306 7.17 5.62 -28.40
CA VAL A 306 6.91 6.81 -27.57
C VAL A 306 8.11 7.76 -27.56
N PHE A 307 9.34 7.25 -27.48
CA PHE A 307 10.55 8.06 -27.40
C PHE A 307 11.03 8.55 -28.76
N GLY A 308 10.80 7.79 -29.84
CA GLY A 308 11.32 8.09 -31.17
C GLY A 308 12.85 8.14 -31.18
N ASP A 309 13.40 9.22 -31.71
CA ASP A 309 14.86 9.38 -31.84
C ASP A 309 15.58 9.41 -30.47
N ASP A 310 14.92 9.88 -29.41
CA ASP A 310 15.47 9.90 -28.04
C ASP A 310 15.73 8.49 -27.48
N TRP A 311 15.10 7.44 -28.02
CA TRP A 311 15.28 6.07 -27.55
C TRP A 311 16.70 5.54 -27.79
N ARG A 312 17.35 5.99 -28.87
CA ARG A 312 18.66 5.50 -29.31
C ARG A 312 19.78 6.52 -29.16
N GLY A 313 19.47 7.74 -28.74
CA GLY A 313 20.38 8.88 -28.75
C GLY A 313 20.66 9.53 -27.41
N ALA A 314 20.19 8.96 -26.29
CA ALA A 314 20.42 9.52 -24.96
C ALA A 314 21.66 8.97 -24.29
#